data_404a3ba3a6115bb397f6bbacbba22149
#
_entry.id   404a3ba3a6115bb397f6bbacbba22149
#
_cell.length_a   1.000
_cell.length_b   1.000
_cell.length_c   1.000
_cell.angle_alpha   90.00
_cell.angle_beta   90.00
_cell.angle_gamma   90.00
#
_symmetry.space_group_name_H-M   'P 1'
#
loop_
_entity.id
_entity.type
_entity.pdbx_description
1 polymer ?
#
loop_
_entity_poly.entity_id
_entity_poly.type
_entity_poly.pdbx_seq_one_letter_code
_entity_poly.pdbx_strand_id
1 'polypeptide(L)'
;MDSRTAAHVLARIAELLELQGENRFRARAYATAARAVLATNVDDLRPMLASGELAATPGIGPATLSVLEELARDGESRWLEELERDVPAGLTDMLRIPGLGASK
;
A
#
# COMPACT_ATOMS: atom_id res chain seq x y z
N MET A 1 12.23 -5.75 -5.78
CA MET A 1 11.31 -5.01 -4.89
C MET A 1 11.40 -5.60 -3.49
N ASP A 2 11.81 -4.80 -2.55
CA ASP A 2 11.97 -5.30 -1.18
C ASP A 2 10.66 -5.19 -0.39
N SER A 3 10.61 -5.86 0.75
CA SER A 3 9.40 -5.90 1.58
C SER A 3 9.03 -4.53 2.13
N ARG A 4 10.01 -3.69 2.45
CA ARG A 4 9.73 -2.35 2.96
C ARG A 4 9.03 -1.47 1.94
N THR A 5 9.53 -1.47 0.70
CA THR A 5 8.94 -0.67 -0.36
C THR A 5 7.52 -1.14 -0.64
N ALA A 6 7.32 -2.44 -0.75
CA ALA A 6 6.01 -3.00 -1.01
C ALA A 6 5.04 -2.69 0.14
N ALA A 7 5.50 -2.84 1.37
CA ALA A 7 4.66 -2.55 2.54
C ALA A 7 4.28 -1.07 2.59
N HIS A 8 5.21 -0.19 2.22
CA HIS A 8 4.94 1.24 2.19
C HIS A 8 3.82 1.57 1.19
N VAL A 9 3.87 0.96 0.01
CA VAL A 9 2.84 1.17 -1.00
C VAL A 9 1.47 0.70 -0.50
N LEU A 10 1.42 -0.49 0.08
CA LEU A 10 0.16 -1.02 0.61
C LEU A 10 -0.38 -0.15 1.75
N ALA A 11 0.50 0.32 2.63
CA ALA A 11 0.09 1.18 3.73
C ALA A 11 -0.43 2.53 3.20
N ARG A 12 0.18 3.06 2.17
CA ARG A 12 -0.27 4.31 1.55
C ARG A 12 -1.64 4.15 0.92
N ILE A 13 -1.87 3.02 0.25
CA ILE A 13 -3.18 2.72 -0.31
C ILE A 13 -4.23 2.66 0.80
N ALA A 14 -3.91 2.00 1.92
CA ALA A 14 -4.83 1.91 3.05
C ALA A 14 -5.17 3.30 3.59
N GLU A 15 -4.17 4.15 3.72
CA GLU A 15 -4.35 5.50 4.21
C GLU A 15 -5.28 6.31 3.31
N LEU A 16 -5.08 6.23 2.00
CA LEU A 16 -5.89 6.96 1.05
C LEU A 16 -7.33 6.46 1.00
N LEU A 17 -7.52 5.15 1.14
CA LEU A 17 -8.86 4.59 1.21
C LEU A 17 -9.60 5.08 2.45
N GLU A 18 -8.89 5.21 3.57
CA GLU A 18 -9.48 5.77 4.78
C GLU A 18 -9.89 7.22 4.58
N LEU A 19 -9.07 8.00 3.90
CA LEU A 19 -9.38 9.40 3.63
C LEU A 19 -10.63 9.55 2.79
N GLN A 20 -10.82 8.64 1.85
CA GLN A 20 -12.01 8.67 1.01
C GLN A 20 -13.27 8.26 1.77
N GLY A 21 -13.08 7.51 2.86
CA GLY A 21 -14.19 7.10 3.71
C GLY A 21 -15.15 6.11 3.10
N GLU A 22 -14.78 5.52 1.99
CA GLU A 22 -15.70 4.66 1.25
C GLU A 22 -15.78 3.24 1.75
N ASN A 23 -14.64 2.65 2.12
CA ASN A 23 -14.64 1.26 2.49
C ASN A 23 -13.57 0.94 3.53
N ARG A 24 -14.02 0.88 4.79
CA ARG A 24 -13.11 0.61 5.90
C ARG A 24 -12.52 -0.79 5.85
N PHE A 25 -13.30 -1.74 5.33
CA PHE A 25 -12.81 -3.11 5.25
C PHE A 25 -11.67 -3.24 4.25
N ARG A 26 -11.78 -2.55 3.13
CA ARG A 26 -10.70 -2.54 2.15
C ARG A 26 -9.45 -1.87 2.72
N ALA A 27 -9.63 -0.72 3.36
CA ALA A 27 -8.50 -0.02 3.97
C ALA A 27 -7.80 -0.91 4.97
N ARG A 28 -8.56 -1.61 5.81
CA ARG A 28 -7.99 -2.52 6.80
C ARG A 28 -7.26 -3.69 6.14
N ALA A 29 -7.82 -4.22 5.05
CA ALA A 29 -7.20 -5.33 4.34
C ALA A 29 -5.81 -4.93 3.82
N TYR A 30 -5.69 -3.73 3.26
CA TYR A 30 -4.40 -3.26 2.77
C TYR A 30 -3.43 -2.95 3.90
N ALA A 31 -3.92 -2.42 5.02
CA ALA A 31 -3.07 -2.20 6.18
C ALA A 31 -2.56 -3.53 6.75
N THR A 32 -3.42 -4.53 6.81
CA THR A 32 -3.03 -5.86 7.27
C THR A 32 -2.01 -6.49 6.33
N ALA A 33 -2.23 -6.37 5.02
CA ALA A 33 -1.30 -6.88 4.03
C ALA A 33 0.06 -6.19 4.13
N ALA A 34 0.06 -4.88 4.40
CA ALA A 34 1.31 -4.14 4.56
C ALA A 34 2.14 -4.72 5.71
N ARG A 35 1.48 -5.02 6.83
CA ARG A 35 2.18 -5.61 7.97
C ARG A 35 2.68 -7.01 7.65
N ALA A 36 1.87 -7.81 6.95
CA ALA A 36 2.27 -9.16 6.58
C ALA A 36 3.48 -9.15 5.64
N VAL A 37 3.49 -8.23 4.68
CA VAL A 37 4.61 -8.10 3.75
C VAL A 37 5.87 -7.64 4.48
N LEU A 38 5.72 -6.64 5.36
CA LEU A 38 6.86 -6.13 6.11
C LEU A 38 7.48 -7.22 6.98
N ALA A 39 6.64 -8.10 7.53
CA ALA A 39 7.11 -9.18 8.38
C ALA A 39 7.97 -10.20 7.63
N THR A 40 7.86 -10.29 6.31
CA THR A 40 8.70 -11.20 5.53
C THR A 40 10.16 -10.78 5.55
N ASN A 41 10.41 -9.49 5.66
CA ASN A 41 11.76 -8.92 5.79
C ASN A 41 12.72 -9.45 4.73
N VAL A 42 12.31 -9.41 3.47
CA VAL A 42 13.13 -9.89 2.36
C VAL A 42 13.57 -8.74 1.47
N ASP A 43 14.70 -8.90 0.80
CA ASP A 43 15.22 -7.90 -0.11
C ASP A 43 14.48 -7.89 -1.44
N ASP A 44 13.87 -9.00 -1.81
CA ASP A 44 13.15 -9.10 -3.07
C ASP A 44 11.97 -10.03 -2.92
N LEU A 45 10.77 -9.49 -3.14
CA LEU A 45 9.53 -10.26 -3.02
C LEU A 45 9.20 -11.08 -4.27
N ARG A 46 9.88 -10.82 -5.38
CA ARG A 46 9.53 -11.49 -6.63
C ARG A 46 9.58 -13.02 -6.56
N PRO A 47 10.60 -13.63 -5.93
CA PRO A 47 10.58 -15.08 -5.78
C PRO A 47 9.38 -15.60 -4.99
N MET A 48 8.97 -14.86 -3.95
CA MET A 48 7.82 -15.25 -3.15
C MET A 48 6.51 -15.11 -3.92
N LEU A 49 6.44 -14.15 -4.83
CA LEU A 49 5.29 -14.02 -5.71
C LEU A 49 5.22 -15.17 -6.69
N ALA A 50 6.36 -15.51 -7.29
CA ALA A 50 6.44 -16.58 -8.28
C ALA A 50 6.13 -17.95 -7.68
N SER A 51 6.55 -18.18 -6.44
CA SER A 51 6.36 -19.48 -5.77
C SER A 51 4.98 -19.67 -5.19
N GLY A 52 4.21 -18.57 -5.06
CA GLY A 52 2.90 -18.60 -4.41
C GLY A 52 2.95 -18.43 -2.90
N GLU A 53 4.12 -18.21 -2.34
CA GLU A 53 4.24 -18.03 -0.89
C GLU A 53 3.46 -16.83 -0.39
N LEU A 54 3.49 -15.73 -1.13
CA LEU A 54 2.74 -14.54 -0.73
C LEU A 54 1.24 -14.78 -0.82
N ALA A 55 0.79 -15.51 -1.83
CA ALA A 55 -0.62 -15.84 -1.97
C ALA A 55 -1.10 -16.69 -0.81
N ALA A 56 -0.22 -17.50 -0.24
CA ALA A 56 -0.56 -18.37 0.89
C ALA A 56 -0.38 -17.68 2.23
N THR A 57 0.18 -16.47 2.26
CA THR A 57 0.45 -15.78 3.51
C THR A 57 -0.83 -15.19 4.10
N PRO A 58 -1.14 -15.46 5.38
CA PRO A 58 -2.30 -14.86 6.01
C PRO A 58 -2.22 -13.34 5.97
N GLY A 59 -3.31 -12.70 5.65
CA GLY A 59 -3.38 -11.24 5.56
C GLY A 59 -3.19 -10.72 4.15
N ILE A 60 -2.81 -11.56 3.20
CA ILE A 60 -2.64 -11.16 1.81
C ILE A 60 -3.72 -11.81 0.97
N GLY A 61 -4.65 -10.99 0.49
CA GLY A 61 -5.75 -11.47 -0.35
C GLY A 61 -5.47 -11.24 -1.83
N PRO A 62 -6.42 -11.66 -2.70
CA PRO A 62 -6.23 -11.52 -4.15
C PRO A 62 -6.01 -10.09 -4.61
N ALA A 63 -6.71 -9.13 -4.02
CA ALA A 63 -6.58 -7.73 -4.42
C ALA A 63 -5.21 -7.18 -4.06
N THR A 64 -4.73 -7.46 -2.84
CA THR A 64 -3.41 -7.00 -2.42
C THR A 64 -2.31 -7.70 -3.20
N LEU A 65 -2.51 -8.97 -3.51
CA LEU A 65 -1.56 -9.72 -4.31
C LEU A 65 -1.42 -9.10 -5.71
N SER A 66 -2.53 -8.67 -6.28
CA SER A 66 -2.52 -8.03 -7.59
C SER A 66 -1.67 -6.76 -7.59
N VAL A 67 -1.77 -5.96 -6.52
CA VAL A 67 -0.95 -4.76 -6.37
C VAL A 67 0.52 -5.14 -6.28
N LEU A 68 0.85 -6.18 -5.50
CA LEU A 68 2.22 -6.63 -5.36
C LEU A 68 2.79 -7.11 -6.69
N GLU A 69 1.98 -7.81 -7.49
CA GLU A 69 2.41 -8.27 -8.80
C GLU A 69 2.70 -7.10 -9.73
N GLU A 70 1.86 -6.08 -9.68
CA GLU A 70 2.08 -4.88 -10.49
C GLU A 70 3.37 -4.17 -10.06
N LEU A 71 3.61 -4.05 -8.77
CA LEU A 71 4.83 -3.43 -8.26
C LEU A 71 6.07 -4.21 -8.71
N ALA A 72 6.00 -5.53 -8.69
CA ALA A 72 7.12 -6.36 -9.10
C ALA A 72 7.40 -6.22 -10.60
N ARG A 73 6.35 -6.03 -11.40
CA ARG A 73 6.48 -5.93 -12.85
C ARG A 73 6.89 -4.52 -13.29
N ASP A 74 6.20 -3.50 -12.75
CA ASP A 74 6.33 -2.13 -13.23
C ASP A 74 7.07 -1.19 -12.29
N GLY A 75 7.31 -1.61 -11.06
CA GLY A 75 7.94 -0.77 -10.05
C GLY A 75 7.02 0.27 -9.43
N GLU A 76 5.76 0.30 -9.82
CA GLU A 76 4.79 1.26 -9.32
C GLU A 76 3.38 0.72 -9.44
N SER A 77 2.44 1.35 -8.74
CA SER A 77 1.04 0.97 -8.79
C SER A 77 0.23 2.10 -9.41
N ARG A 78 -0.44 1.83 -10.52
CA ARG A 78 -1.31 2.81 -11.16
C ARG A 78 -2.48 3.19 -10.26
N TRP A 79 -3.01 2.22 -9.55
CA TRP A 79 -4.13 2.46 -8.65
C TRP A 79 -3.73 3.44 -7.55
N LEU A 80 -2.54 3.28 -7.00
CA LEU A 80 -2.05 4.22 -6.00
C LEU A 80 -1.96 5.63 -6.57
N GLU A 81 -1.46 5.77 -7.79
CA GLU A 81 -1.38 7.07 -8.44
C GLU A 81 -2.77 7.69 -8.60
N GLU A 82 -3.75 6.88 -9.00
CA GLU A 82 -5.11 7.34 -9.15
C GLU A 82 -5.71 7.79 -7.82
N LEU A 83 -5.47 7.01 -6.77
CA LEU A 83 -5.94 7.36 -5.44
C LEU A 83 -5.35 8.68 -4.96
N GLU A 84 -4.08 8.89 -5.24
CA GLU A 84 -3.42 10.13 -4.84
C GLU A 84 -3.96 11.34 -5.59
N ARG A 85 -4.33 11.17 -6.84
CA ARG A 85 -4.93 12.25 -7.61
C ARG A 85 -6.35 12.58 -7.14
N ASP A 86 -7.07 11.58 -6.64
CA ASP A 86 -8.45 11.77 -6.20
C ASP A 86 -8.56 12.45 -4.84
N VAL A 87 -7.47 12.47 -4.06
CA VAL A 87 -7.48 13.09 -2.75
C VAL A 87 -7.22 14.59 -2.91
N PRO A 88 -8.09 15.45 -2.38
CA PRO A 88 -7.85 16.89 -2.43
C PRO A 88 -6.54 17.25 -1.76
N ALA A 89 -5.80 18.14 -2.39
CA ALA A 89 -4.49 18.54 -1.88
C ALA A 89 -4.54 19.03 -0.43
N GLY A 90 -5.60 19.76 -0.08
CA GLY A 90 -5.74 20.25 1.27
C GLY A 90 -5.81 19.17 2.32
N LEU A 91 -6.49 18.08 2.02
CA LEU A 91 -6.58 16.95 2.96
C LEU A 91 -5.22 16.30 3.15
N THR A 92 -4.50 16.11 2.07
CA THR A 92 -3.18 15.51 2.14
C THR A 92 -2.23 16.39 2.95
N ASP A 93 -2.27 17.68 2.72
CA ASP A 93 -1.42 18.63 3.44
C ASP A 93 -1.74 18.64 4.93
N MET A 94 -3.00 18.58 5.28
CA MET A 94 -3.41 18.56 6.68
C MET A 94 -2.88 17.35 7.42
N LEU A 95 -2.84 16.21 6.76
CA LEU A 95 -2.31 15.02 7.38
C LEU A 95 -0.80 15.04 7.47
N ARG A 96 -0.17 15.65 6.47
CA ARG A 96 1.26 15.64 6.37
C ARG A 96 1.94 16.61 7.29
N ILE A 97 1.24 17.65 7.63
CA ILE A 97 1.85 18.73 8.32
C ILE A 97 1.23 18.95 9.59
N PRO A 98 1.46 18.16 10.55
CA PRO A 98 0.92 18.39 11.84
C PRO A 98 1.52 19.65 12.33
N GLY A 99 0.78 20.60 12.24
CA GLY A 99 1.23 21.85 12.73
C GLY A 99 2.20 22.56 11.90
N LEU A 100 2.58 22.07 10.83
CA LEU A 100 3.53 22.68 10.09
C LEU A 100 3.05 23.51 9.22
N GLY A 101 2.24 23.46 9.29
CA GLY A 101 1.81 24.21 8.49
C GLY A 101 2.64 24.83 7.73
N ALA A 102 2.91 24.77 7.75
CA ALA A 102 3.31 25.11 7.07
C ALA A 102 3.98 25.09 6.48
N SER A 103 4.05 25.00 6.39
CA SER A 103 4.58 25.00 5.88
C SER A 103 4.73 25.57 5.34
N LYS A 104 4.62 25.82 5.44
CA LYS A 104 4.65 26.31 4.95
C LYS A 104 4.74 26.76 4.80
#